data_7840263ba140641145ca112ebdeae720
#
_entry.id   7840263ba140641145ca112ebdeae720
#
_cell.length_a   1.000
_cell.length_b   1.000
_cell.length_c   1.000
_cell.angle_alpha   90.00
_cell.angle_beta   90.00
_cell.angle_gamma   90.00
#
_symmetry.space_group_name_H-M   'P 1'
#
loop_
_entity.id
_entity.type
_entity.pdbx_description
1 polymer ?
#
loop_
_entity_poly.entity_id
_entity_poly.type
_entity_poly.pdbx_seq_one_letter_code
_entity_poly.pdbx_strand_id
1 'polypeptide(L)'
;MKHFNYHQSSEIVFGTGRIAEAGQIVKKFGNRCLMVTTPDKPLQPMYERVKNILTGAGVEVAHFDGVIPNPTMETSAAGANMAEEHGADVILGLGGGSSMDAAKAIAVEATHEGSAWDYLFYKEPAPDPSKVLPVVAVSTTSGTGSQVTQVSVITNTAERDKSALYN
;
A
#
# COMPACT_ATOMS: atom_id res chain seq x y z
N MET A 1 8.11 31.00 22.16
CA MET A 1 8.23 29.88 21.19
C MET A 1 7.21 28.83 21.60
N LYS A 2 6.40 28.32 20.65
CA LYS A 2 5.48 27.21 20.96
C LYS A 2 6.25 25.92 21.03
N HIS A 3 6.00 25.08 22.03
CA HIS A 3 6.60 23.76 22.17
C HIS A 3 5.78 22.75 21.34
N PHE A 4 6.45 21.83 20.64
CA PHE A 4 5.81 20.71 19.96
C PHE A 4 6.74 19.51 19.94
N ASN A 5 6.16 18.32 19.85
CA ASN A 5 6.87 17.07 19.60
C ASN A 5 6.49 16.60 18.18
N TYR A 6 7.48 16.10 17.44
CA TYR A 6 7.28 15.49 16.13
C TYR A 6 7.93 14.11 16.11
N HIS A 7 7.19 13.14 15.60
CA HIS A 7 7.68 11.78 15.38
C HIS A 7 7.23 11.30 14.01
N GLN A 8 8.16 10.83 13.20
CA GLN A 8 7.91 10.21 11.90
C GLN A 8 8.36 8.75 11.98
N SER A 9 7.39 7.82 11.99
CA SER A 9 7.67 6.38 12.07
C SER A 9 8.15 5.77 10.75
N SER A 10 7.81 6.39 9.59
CA SER A 10 8.22 5.88 8.29
C SER A 10 9.69 6.19 8.00
N GLU A 11 10.46 5.18 7.57
CA GLU A 11 11.78 5.38 6.98
C GLU A 11 11.61 6.03 5.60
N ILE A 12 12.25 7.18 5.37
CA ILE A 12 12.17 7.92 4.11
C ILE A 12 13.46 7.74 3.35
N VAL A 13 13.38 7.13 2.16
CA VAL A 13 14.49 6.97 1.21
C VAL A 13 14.26 7.90 0.04
N PHE A 14 14.90 9.07 0.07
CA PHE A 14 14.69 10.14 -0.90
C PHE A 14 15.95 10.47 -1.71
N GLY A 15 15.78 10.70 -3.00
CA GLY A 15 16.84 11.13 -3.91
C GLY A 15 16.69 10.60 -5.33
N THR A 16 17.35 11.26 -6.27
CA THR A 16 17.35 10.84 -7.67
C THR A 16 17.96 9.44 -7.83
N GLY A 17 17.24 8.56 -8.50
CA GLY A 17 17.71 7.19 -8.79
C GLY A 17 17.57 6.20 -7.62
N ARG A 18 17.16 6.64 -6.41
CA ARG A 18 17.06 5.77 -5.23
C ARG A 18 16.00 4.65 -5.35
N ILE A 19 15.16 4.71 -6.37
CA ILE A 19 14.25 3.59 -6.69
C ILE A 19 15.01 2.27 -6.94
N ALA A 20 16.25 2.31 -7.34
CA ALA A 20 17.10 1.13 -7.50
C ALA A 20 17.30 0.32 -6.21
N GLU A 21 17.07 0.94 -5.04
CA GLU A 21 17.18 0.31 -3.73
C GLU A 21 15.90 -0.43 -3.32
N ALA A 22 14.78 -0.25 -4.05
CA ALA A 22 13.47 -0.80 -3.70
C ALA A 22 13.51 -2.31 -3.45
N GLY A 23 14.28 -3.06 -4.26
CA GLY A 23 14.43 -4.51 -4.07
C GLY A 23 15.04 -4.88 -2.72
N GLN A 24 16.10 -4.20 -2.32
CA GLN A 24 16.76 -4.44 -1.03
C GLN A 24 15.91 -3.97 0.15
N ILE A 25 15.12 -2.90 -0.04
CA ILE A 25 14.21 -2.40 0.98
C ILE A 25 13.07 -3.39 1.21
N VAL A 26 12.39 -3.82 0.15
CA VAL A 26 11.30 -4.81 0.23
C VAL A 26 11.80 -6.11 0.85
N LYS A 27 13.01 -6.57 0.47
CA LYS A 27 13.63 -7.79 0.99
C LYS A 27 13.81 -7.81 2.51
N LYS A 28 13.90 -6.64 3.17
CA LYS A 28 13.97 -6.55 4.64
C LYS A 28 12.68 -7.04 5.31
N PHE A 29 11.55 -6.95 4.62
CA PHE A 29 10.22 -7.29 5.14
C PHE A 29 9.77 -8.68 4.70
N GLY A 30 10.25 -9.17 3.54
CA GLY A 30 9.89 -10.49 3.06
C GLY A 30 10.40 -10.82 1.67
N ASN A 31 9.97 -11.97 1.16
CA ASN A 31 10.40 -12.50 -0.12
C ASN A 31 9.26 -12.56 -1.16
N ARG A 32 8.02 -12.37 -0.75
CA ARG A 32 6.82 -12.44 -1.60
C ARG A 32 6.06 -11.12 -1.48
N CYS A 33 6.10 -10.35 -2.55
CA CYS A 33 5.56 -8.99 -2.58
C CYS A 33 4.33 -8.93 -3.49
N LEU A 34 3.24 -8.33 -3.00
CA LEU A 34 2.18 -7.83 -3.87
C LEU A 34 2.48 -6.38 -4.25
N MET A 35 2.75 -6.13 -5.52
CA MET A 35 2.88 -4.78 -6.07
C MET A 35 1.51 -4.26 -6.51
N VAL A 36 1.09 -3.12 -5.95
CA VAL A 36 -0.24 -2.52 -6.12
C VAL A 36 -0.13 -1.23 -6.91
N THR A 37 -0.79 -1.16 -8.08
CA THR A 37 -0.71 -0.05 -9.03
C THR A 37 -2.07 0.26 -9.68
N THR A 38 -2.11 1.35 -10.43
CA THR A 38 -3.20 1.62 -11.38
C THR A 38 -2.95 0.89 -12.72
N PRO A 39 -3.98 0.69 -13.58
CA PRO A 39 -3.82 0.09 -14.91
C PRO A 39 -3.27 1.05 -15.98
N ASP A 40 -2.75 2.21 -15.59
CA ASP A 40 -2.38 3.30 -16.49
C ASP A 40 -1.27 2.90 -17.48
N LYS A 41 -1.60 2.83 -18.76
CA LYS A 41 -0.66 2.44 -19.82
C LYS A 41 0.63 3.26 -19.85
N PRO A 42 0.62 4.60 -19.68
CA PRO A 42 1.84 5.39 -19.65
C PRO A 42 2.81 5.03 -18.52
N LEU A 43 2.32 4.43 -17.44
CA LEU A 43 3.12 4.07 -16.28
C LEU A 43 3.67 2.63 -16.33
N GLN A 44 3.20 1.81 -17.25
CA GLN A 44 3.64 0.41 -17.38
C GLN A 44 5.17 0.24 -17.49
N PRO A 45 5.92 1.06 -18.25
CA PRO A 45 7.38 0.93 -18.28
C PRO A 45 8.05 1.13 -16.90
N MET A 46 7.48 1.99 -16.06
CA MET A 46 7.94 2.20 -14.69
C MET A 46 7.59 0.99 -13.81
N TYR A 47 6.38 0.47 -13.93
CA TYR A 47 5.95 -0.72 -13.17
C TYR A 47 6.82 -1.92 -13.48
N GLU A 48 7.09 -2.20 -14.75
CA GLU A 48 7.99 -3.27 -15.17
C GLU A 48 9.42 -3.06 -14.66
N ARG A 49 9.91 -1.82 -14.68
CA ARG A 49 11.22 -1.49 -14.13
C ARG A 49 11.29 -1.84 -12.64
N VAL A 50 10.28 -1.44 -11.85
CA VAL A 50 10.27 -1.72 -10.40
C VAL A 50 10.14 -3.22 -10.16
N LYS A 51 9.27 -3.91 -10.88
CA LYS A 51 9.13 -5.37 -10.82
C LYS A 51 10.47 -6.08 -11.07
N ASN A 52 11.21 -5.64 -12.10
CA ASN A 52 12.54 -6.20 -12.41
C ASN A 52 13.57 -5.92 -11.29
N ILE A 53 13.49 -4.77 -10.63
CA ILE A 53 14.34 -4.45 -9.46
C ILE A 53 14.03 -5.39 -8.30
N LEU A 54 12.75 -5.65 -8.02
CA LEU A 54 12.33 -6.57 -6.97
C LEU A 54 12.77 -8.00 -7.27
N THR A 55 12.48 -8.50 -8.46
CA THR A 55 12.84 -9.86 -8.87
C THR A 55 14.36 -10.05 -8.92
N GLY A 56 15.10 -9.03 -9.37
CA GLY A 56 16.57 -9.04 -9.35
C GLY A 56 17.17 -9.10 -7.94
N ALA A 57 16.43 -8.67 -6.93
CA ALA A 57 16.79 -8.81 -5.51
C ALA A 57 16.34 -10.16 -4.90
N GLY A 58 15.72 -11.04 -5.69
CA GLY A 58 15.20 -12.33 -5.25
C GLY A 58 13.87 -12.23 -4.50
N VAL A 59 13.03 -11.26 -4.86
CA VAL A 59 11.65 -11.14 -4.38
C VAL A 59 10.71 -11.71 -5.43
N GLU A 60 9.81 -12.59 -5.03
CA GLU A 60 8.70 -13.06 -5.87
C GLU A 60 7.61 -11.98 -5.90
N VAL A 61 7.15 -11.60 -7.09
CA VAL A 61 6.23 -10.46 -7.26
C VAL A 61 4.93 -10.90 -7.94
N ALA A 62 3.81 -10.77 -7.22
CA ALA A 62 2.50 -10.66 -7.83
C ALA A 62 2.18 -9.19 -8.12
N HIS A 63 1.42 -8.91 -9.17
CA HIS A 63 1.11 -7.53 -9.58
C HIS A 63 -0.40 -7.34 -9.68
N PHE A 64 -0.94 -6.54 -8.77
CA PHE A 64 -2.32 -6.07 -8.78
C PHE A 64 -2.38 -4.67 -9.41
N ASP A 65 -2.93 -4.57 -10.61
CA ASP A 65 -3.08 -3.32 -11.37
C ASP A 65 -4.54 -2.82 -11.42
N GLY A 66 -5.36 -3.28 -10.47
CA GLY A 66 -6.79 -2.97 -10.40
C GLY A 66 -7.14 -1.67 -9.69
N VAL A 67 -6.17 -0.83 -9.28
CA VAL A 67 -6.48 0.39 -8.52
C VAL A 67 -7.09 1.46 -9.41
N ILE A 68 -8.25 1.96 -9.00
CA ILE A 68 -8.92 3.11 -9.64
C ILE A 68 -8.73 4.37 -8.78
N PRO A 69 -8.90 5.58 -9.35
CA PRO A 69 -8.98 6.81 -8.55
C PRO A 69 -10.07 6.72 -7.48
N ASN A 70 -9.72 7.08 -6.23
CA ASN A 70 -10.54 6.84 -5.04
C ASN A 70 -10.85 5.34 -4.85
N PRO A 71 -9.88 4.56 -4.37
CA PRO A 71 -10.01 3.11 -4.28
C PRO A 71 -11.25 2.73 -3.47
N THR A 72 -11.93 1.68 -3.93
CA THR A 72 -13.17 1.19 -3.31
C THR A 72 -12.90 -0.03 -2.44
N MET A 73 -13.90 -0.41 -1.65
CA MET A 73 -13.87 -1.67 -0.89
C MET A 73 -13.63 -2.87 -1.81
N GLU A 74 -14.28 -2.89 -2.98
CA GLU A 74 -14.11 -3.97 -3.96
C GLU A 74 -12.68 -4.03 -4.51
N THR A 75 -12.05 -2.86 -4.69
CA THR A 75 -10.62 -2.79 -5.07
C THR A 75 -9.75 -3.39 -3.98
N SER A 76 -10.01 -3.06 -2.71
CA SER A 76 -9.26 -3.59 -1.57
C SER A 76 -9.43 -5.10 -1.45
N ALA A 77 -10.67 -5.59 -1.52
CA ALA A 77 -10.98 -7.02 -1.45
C ALA A 77 -10.30 -7.84 -2.56
N ALA A 78 -10.33 -7.34 -3.80
CA ALA A 78 -9.67 -8.01 -4.92
C ALA A 78 -8.14 -8.07 -4.73
N GLY A 79 -7.54 -7.01 -4.23
CA GLY A 79 -6.12 -6.97 -3.91
C GLY A 79 -5.75 -7.86 -2.73
N ALA A 80 -6.59 -7.90 -1.68
CA ALA A 80 -6.40 -8.76 -0.51
C ALA A 80 -6.43 -10.25 -0.87
N ASN A 81 -7.41 -10.67 -1.66
CA ASN A 81 -7.48 -12.04 -2.18
C ASN A 81 -6.19 -12.42 -2.95
N MET A 82 -5.70 -11.52 -3.82
CA MET A 82 -4.45 -11.78 -4.54
C MET A 82 -3.24 -11.83 -3.60
N ALA A 83 -3.20 -11.02 -2.54
CA ALA A 83 -2.15 -11.06 -1.53
C ALA A 83 -2.13 -12.40 -0.79
N GLU A 84 -3.31 -12.90 -0.38
CA GLU A 84 -3.48 -14.19 0.29
C GLU A 84 -3.09 -15.35 -0.63
N GLU A 85 -3.59 -15.39 -1.86
CA GLU A 85 -3.27 -16.43 -2.86
C GLU A 85 -1.78 -16.47 -3.18
N HIS A 86 -1.14 -15.31 -3.26
CA HIS A 86 0.32 -15.22 -3.46
C HIS A 86 1.08 -15.59 -2.19
N GLY A 87 0.47 -15.55 -1.02
CA GLY A 87 1.12 -15.66 0.28
C GLY A 87 2.07 -14.47 0.50
N ALA A 88 1.60 -13.26 0.20
CA ALA A 88 2.40 -12.05 0.32
C ALA A 88 2.80 -11.80 1.77
N ASP A 89 4.05 -11.45 1.99
CA ASP A 89 4.61 -11.03 3.28
C ASP A 89 4.94 -9.53 3.32
N VAL A 90 4.75 -8.83 2.21
CA VAL A 90 4.89 -7.37 2.09
C VAL A 90 4.05 -6.83 0.93
N ILE A 91 3.47 -5.65 1.10
CA ILE A 91 2.74 -4.93 0.06
C ILE A 91 3.56 -3.73 -0.42
N LEU A 92 3.69 -3.55 -1.74
CA LEU A 92 4.33 -2.36 -2.32
C LEU A 92 3.29 -1.55 -3.08
N GLY A 93 2.92 -0.37 -2.55
CA GLY A 93 2.07 0.60 -3.23
C GLY A 93 2.91 1.52 -4.14
N LEU A 94 2.75 1.38 -5.47
CA LEU A 94 3.49 2.16 -6.45
C LEU A 94 2.54 3.04 -7.27
N GLY A 95 2.62 4.35 -7.08
CA GLY A 95 1.74 5.29 -7.77
C GLY A 95 1.45 6.55 -6.99
N GLY A 96 0.27 7.11 -7.20
CA GLY A 96 -0.26 8.24 -6.44
C GLY A 96 -0.92 7.81 -5.13
N GLY A 97 -1.63 8.73 -4.46
CA GLY A 97 -2.34 8.47 -3.21
C GLY A 97 -3.25 7.25 -3.28
N SER A 98 -4.00 7.08 -4.38
CA SER A 98 -4.92 5.94 -4.55
C SER A 98 -4.22 4.58 -4.48
N SER A 99 -3.05 4.43 -5.13
CA SER A 99 -2.29 3.18 -5.06
C SER A 99 -1.74 2.90 -3.67
N MET A 100 -1.28 3.95 -2.97
CA MET A 100 -0.76 3.82 -1.61
C MET A 100 -1.87 3.55 -0.59
N ASP A 101 -3.01 4.21 -0.73
CA ASP A 101 -4.18 3.98 0.12
C ASP A 101 -4.74 2.56 -0.09
N ALA A 102 -4.89 2.12 -1.35
CA ALA A 102 -5.28 0.75 -1.66
C ALA A 102 -4.30 -0.27 -1.05
N ALA A 103 -2.98 -0.03 -1.17
CA ALA A 103 -1.97 -0.93 -0.60
C ALA A 103 -2.10 -1.09 0.92
N LYS A 104 -2.40 -0.01 1.64
CA LYS A 104 -2.64 -0.05 3.10
C LYS A 104 -3.92 -0.79 3.47
N ALA A 105 -5.03 -0.52 2.73
CA ALA A 105 -6.28 -1.22 2.95
C ALA A 105 -6.12 -2.73 2.68
N ILE A 106 -5.45 -3.12 1.60
CA ILE A 106 -5.10 -4.50 1.26
C ILE A 106 -4.28 -5.15 2.39
N ALA A 107 -3.29 -4.44 2.95
CA ALA A 107 -2.43 -4.94 4.01
C ALA A 107 -3.21 -5.29 5.29
N VAL A 108 -4.27 -4.55 5.59
CA VAL A 108 -5.19 -4.84 6.71
C VAL A 108 -6.10 -6.00 6.34
N GLU A 109 -6.81 -5.91 5.22
CA GLU A 109 -7.85 -6.86 4.82
C GLU A 109 -7.30 -8.27 4.58
N ALA A 110 -6.11 -8.40 4.03
CA ALA A 110 -5.45 -9.70 3.80
C ALA A 110 -5.05 -10.44 5.09
N THR A 111 -5.16 -9.81 6.26
CA THR A 111 -4.67 -10.39 7.53
C THR A 111 -5.71 -10.37 8.64
N HIS A 112 -6.87 -9.80 8.38
CA HIS A 112 -7.95 -9.65 9.35
C HIS A 112 -9.27 -10.17 8.77
N GLU A 113 -10.19 -10.56 9.64
CA GLU A 113 -11.53 -10.98 9.23
C GLU A 113 -12.36 -9.79 8.73
N GLY A 114 -13.23 -10.02 7.75
CA GLY A 114 -14.09 -8.98 7.18
C GLY A 114 -13.40 -8.14 6.11
N SER A 115 -13.79 -6.90 5.99
CA SER A 115 -13.27 -5.95 5.00
C SER A 115 -12.48 -4.82 5.64
N ALA A 116 -11.67 -4.10 4.87
CA ALA A 116 -11.00 -2.89 5.34
C ALA A 116 -11.99 -1.84 5.89
N TRP A 117 -13.24 -1.85 5.41
CA TRP A 117 -14.30 -0.97 5.89
C TRP A 117 -14.74 -1.24 7.34
N ASP A 118 -14.46 -2.42 7.87
CA ASP A 118 -14.77 -2.79 9.25
C ASP A 118 -13.76 -2.21 10.23
N TYR A 119 -12.62 -1.73 9.73
CA TYR A 119 -11.50 -1.18 10.50
C TYR A 119 -11.32 0.34 10.34
N LEU A 120 -12.40 1.06 10.00
CA LEU A 120 -12.36 2.52 9.93
C LEU A 120 -12.00 3.14 11.30
N PHE A 121 -11.35 4.30 11.28
CA PHE A 121 -10.75 4.96 12.46
C PHE A 121 -11.72 5.16 13.66
N TYR A 122 -13.02 5.11 13.42
CA TYR A 122 -14.07 5.26 14.43
C TYR A 122 -14.77 3.93 14.77
N LYS A 123 -14.33 2.82 14.19
CA LYS A 123 -14.87 1.49 14.45
C LYS A 123 -13.96 0.69 15.40
N GLU A 124 -14.56 -0.27 16.08
CA GLU A 124 -13.88 -1.22 16.94
C GLU A 124 -14.19 -2.67 16.50
N PRO A 125 -13.22 -3.56 16.53
CA PRO A 125 -11.85 -3.35 16.98
C PRO A 125 -10.99 -2.63 15.93
N ALA A 126 -9.94 -1.92 16.38
CA ALA A 126 -8.90 -1.43 15.49
C ALA A 126 -8.09 -2.61 14.89
N PRO A 127 -7.42 -2.43 13.73
CA PRO A 127 -6.54 -3.46 13.20
C PRO A 127 -5.44 -3.80 14.22
N ASP A 128 -5.08 -5.07 14.32
CA ASP A 128 -3.93 -5.52 15.13
C ASP A 128 -2.63 -5.20 14.39
N PRO A 129 -1.81 -4.23 14.85
CA PRO A 129 -0.61 -3.81 14.14
C PRO A 129 0.43 -4.93 13.98
N SER A 130 0.36 -5.97 14.82
CA SER A 130 1.29 -7.11 14.75
C SER A 130 0.97 -8.07 13.60
N LYS A 131 -0.23 -7.98 13.03
CA LYS A 131 -0.70 -8.82 11.93
C LYS A 131 -0.66 -8.12 10.57
N VAL A 132 -0.84 -6.79 10.56
CA VAL A 132 -0.87 -6.01 9.32
C VAL A 132 0.42 -6.23 8.52
N LEU A 133 0.28 -6.52 7.22
CA LEU A 133 1.45 -6.68 6.35
C LEU A 133 2.23 -5.36 6.24
N PRO A 134 3.57 -5.40 6.27
CA PRO A 134 4.39 -4.23 6.01
C PRO A 134 4.06 -3.58 4.66
N VAL A 135 4.00 -2.25 4.63
CA VAL A 135 3.75 -1.50 3.40
C VAL A 135 4.97 -0.67 3.02
N VAL A 136 5.45 -0.88 1.80
CA VAL A 136 6.45 -0.02 1.16
C VAL A 136 5.73 0.87 0.15
N ALA A 137 5.83 2.19 0.32
CA ALA A 137 5.17 3.16 -0.56
C ALA A 137 6.18 3.85 -1.49
N VAL A 138 5.94 3.75 -2.80
CA VAL A 138 6.73 4.43 -3.83
C VAL A 138 5.85 5.46 -4.53
N SER A 139 6.01 6.72 -4.14
CA SER A 139 5.18 7.82 -4.64
C SER A 139 5.65 8.31 -6.01
N THR A 140 4.70 8.43 -6.95
CA THR A 140 4.92 9.03 -8.27
C THR A 140 4.39 10.46 -8.36
N THR A 141 3.67 10.92 -7.34
CA THR A 141 3.09 12.25 -7.29
C THR A 141 3.37 12.92 -5.95
N SER A 142 3.58 14.23 -5.96
CA SER A 142 3.66 15.03 -4.74
C SER A 142 2.28 15.64 -4.48
N GLY A 143 1.64 15.27 -3.36
CA GLY A 143 0.27 15.75 -3.09
C GLY A 143 -0.29 15.23 -1.78
N THR A 144 -0.81 14.00 -1.75
CA THR A 144 -1.56 13.46 -0.61
C THR A 144 -0.72 13.23 0.66
N GLY A 145 0.58 13.01 0.52
CA GLY A 145 1.44 12.62 1.65
C GLY A 145 1.19 11.19 2.14
N SER A 146 0.42 10.37 1.42
CA SER A 146 0.07 9.01 1.85
C SER A 146 1.30 8.14 2.12
N GLN A 147 2.43 8.38 1.45
CA GLN A 147 3.68 7.65 1.65
C GLN A 147 4.29 7.83 3.06
N VAL A 148 3.87 8.83 3.81
CA VAL A 148 4.41 9.15 5.14
C VAL A 148 3.35 9.17 6.23
N THR A 149 2.18 8.63 5.97
CA THR A 149 1.08 8.53 6.93
C THR A 149 0.57 7.10 7.04
N GLN A 150 -0.03 6.78 8.18
CA GLN A 150 -0.74 5.51 8.39
C GLN A 150 -2.16 5.53 7.81
N VAL A 151 -2.61 6.65 7.26
CA VAL A 151 -3.99 6.83 6.77
C VAL A 151 -4.18 6.20 5.41
N SER A 152 -5.25 5.45 5.24
CA SER A 152 -5.77 4.96 3.98
C SER A 152 -7.21 5.42 3.80
N VAL A 153 -7.52 6.07 2.69
CA VAL A 153 -8.86 6.56 2.38
C VAL A 153 -9.50 5.66 1.33
N ILE A 154 -10.62 5.03 1.69
CA ILE A 154 -11.36 4.11 0.84
C ILE A 154 -12.82 4.56 0.68
N THR A 155 -13.47 4.10 -0.38
CA THR A 155 -14.85 4.43 -0.74
C THR A 155 -15.74 3.20 -0.63
N ASN A 156 -16.86 3.33 0.06
CA ASN A 156 -17.96 2.36 0.03
C ASN A 156 -18.98 2.84 -1.01
N THR A 157 -19.02 2.19 -2.14
CA THR A 157 -19.90 2.57 -3.25
C THR A 157 -21.37 2.33 -2.95
N ALA A 158 -21.69 1.31 -2.15
CA ALA A 158 -23.05 0.97 -1.76
C ALA A 158 -23.65 2.01 -0.81
N GLU A 159 -22.87 2.47 0.16
CA GLU A 159 -23.29 3.48 1.14
C GLU A 159 -23.07 4.90 0.62
N ARG A 160 -22.37 5.08 -0.53
CA ARG A 160 -21.95 6.38 -1.08
C ARG A 160 -21.14 7.19 -0.07
N ASP A 161 -20.32 6.52 0.70
CA ASP A 161 -19.49 7.11 1.73
C ASP A 161 -18.01 6.91 1.44
N LYS A 162 -17.18 7.81 1.96
CA LYS A 162 -15.73 7.78 1.83
C LYS A 162 -15.11 8.07 3.18
N SER A 163 -14.34 7.13 3.69
CA SER A 163 -13.78 7.23 5.02
C SER A 163 -12.35 6.70 5.09
N ALA A 164 -11.72 6.88 6.24
CA ALA A 164 -10.33 6.50 6.46
C ALA A 164 -10.22 5.34 7.45
N LEU A 165 -9.23 4.49 7.21
CA LEU A 165 -8.69 3.57 8.20
C LEU A 165 -7.25 3.97 8.54
N TYR A 166 -6.77 3.55 9.71
CA TYR A 166 -5.41 3.72 10.15
C TYR A 166 -4.77 2.35 10.34
N ASN A 167 -3.59 2.14 9.73
CA ASN A 167 -2.84 0.90 9.87
C ASN A 167 -1.43 1.13 10.42
#